data_296aadb05ee577330f4e7c734fb08fc1
#
_entry.id   296aadb05ee577330f4e7c734fb08fc1
#
_cell.length_a   1.000
_cell.length_b   1.000
_cell.length_c   1.000
_cell.angle_alpha   90.00
_cell.angle_beta   90.00
_cell.angle_gamma   90.00
#
_symmetry.space_group_name_H-M   'P 1'
#
loop_
_entity.id
_entity.type
_entity.pdbx_description
1 polymer ?
#
loop_
_entity_poly.entity_id
_entity_poly.type
_entity_poly.pdbx_seq_one_letter_code
_entity_poly.pdbx_strand_id
1 'polypeptide(L)'
;IASEKQSLPAVVVAPLVTLTNWQREIERFMKKKSKNGRIVEHDVPTITSIRSGKQKELGDYDFYLINYELLYKRQIDLSKLKIHTLVCDEVQHLRSKTTKKYSAVKKLAGMKSVKYRVGLSGTPIYNHGSEIWPIVDILKPGLLGSFKEFCEYFCYQDERGKAIVVPSKRDGLRHVLQRDVMLRRK
;
A
#
# COMPACT_ATOMS: atom_id res chain seq x y z
N ILE A 1 -3.51 -13.02 4.72
CA ILE A 1 -2.85 -12.87 3.40
C ILE A 1 -1.58 -13.70 3.35
N ALA A 2 -0.67 -13.53 4.32
CA ALA A 2 0.63 -14.22 4.29
C ALA A 2 0.58 -15.73 4.58
N SER A 3 -0.55 -16.24 5.05
CA SER A 3 -0.77 -17.69 5.22
C SER A 3 -0.99 -18.43 3.89
N GLU A 4 -1.23 -17.72 2.81
CA GLU A 4 -1.40 -18.29 1.47
C GLU A 4 -0.08 -18.22 0.71
N LYS A 5 0.48 -19.36 0.32
CA LYS A 5 1.72 -19.45 -0.50
C LYS A 5 1.67 -18.59 -1.77
N GLN A 6 0.46 -18.30 -2.28
CA GLN A 6 0.24 -17.47 -3.46
C GLN A 6 0.33 -15.95 -3.20
N SER A 7 0.50 -15.51 -1.95
CA SER A 7 0.58 -14.09 -1.58
C SER A 7 2.02 -13.53 -1.56
N LEU A 8 3.01 -14.40 -1.65
CA LEU A 8 4.43 -14.02 -1.68
C LEU A 8 4.99 -14.10 -3.11
N PRO A 9 6.01 -13.31 -3.46
CA PRO A 9 6.66 -12.28 -2.64
C PRO A 9 5.80 -11.05 -2.38
N ALA A 10 6.04 -10.39 -1.23
CA ALA A 10 5.36 -9.18 -0.81
C ALA A 10 6.32 -7.98 -0.72
N VAL A 11 5.87 -6.81 -1.18
CA VAL A 11 6.54 -5.53 -0.94
C VAL A 11 5.77 -4.74 0.12
N VAL A 12 6.47 -4.34 1.17
CA VAL A 12 5.95 -3.44 2.21
C VAL A 12 6.58 -2.07 2.02
N VAL A 13 5.77 -1.10 1.67
CA VAL A 13 6.16 0.31 1.55
C VAL A 13 5.71 1.02 2.81
N ALA A 14 6.66 1.54 3.59
CA ALA A 14 6.37 2.12 4.89
C ALA A 14 7.28 3.34 5.17
N PRO A 15 6.97 4.19 6.14
CA PRO A 15 7.90 5.20 6.61
C PRO A 15 9.22 4.58 7.06
N LEU A 16 10.34 5.29 6.84
CA LEU A 16 11.68 4.76 7.15
C LEU A 16 11.82 4.28 8.59
N VAL A 17 11.21 5.01 9.51
CA VAL A 17 11.25 4.72 10.96
C VAL A 17 10.52 3.44 11.34
N THR A 18 9.54 3.01 10.57
CA THR A 18 8.74 1.80 10.86
C THR A 18 9.28 0.53 10.21
N LEU A 19 10.23 0.62 9.27
CA LEU A 19 10.77 -0.56 8.55
C LEU A 19 11.37 -1.62 9.47
N THR A 20 12.11 -1.20 10.50
CA THR A 20 12.71 -2.13 11.48
C THR A 20 11.63 -2.84 12.31
N ASN A 21 10.55 -2.12 12.63
CA ASN A 21 9.42 -2.72 13.33
C ASN A 21 8.70 -3.75 12.44
N TRP A 22 8.46 -3.41 11.17
CA TRP A 22 7.91 -4.35 10.19
C TRP A 22 8.73 -5.63 10.10
N GLN A 23 10.06 -5.52 10.02
CA GLN A 23 10.94 -6.69 10.00
C GLN A 23 10.74 -7.57 11.23
N ARG A 24 10.77 -6.97 12.44
CA ARG A 24 10.57 -7.70 13.71
C ARG A 24 9.22 -8.40 13.79
N GLU A 25 8.16 -7.71 13.37
CA GLU A 25 6.81 -8.26 13.39
C GLU A 25 6.65 -9.43 12.39
N ILE A 26 7.19 -9.32 11.19
CA ILE A 26 7.19 -10.42 10.23
C ILE A 26 7.96 -11.62 10.80
N GLU A 27 9.16 -11.42 11.32
CA GLU A 27 9.95 -12.47 11.96
C GLU A 27 9.23 -13.11 13.14
N ARG A 28 8.51 -12.31 13.94
CA ARG A 28 7.78 -12.80 15.12
C ARG A 28 6.55 -13.64 14.76
N PHE A 29 5.74 -13.18 13.81
CA PHE A 29 4.44 -13.77 13.55
C PHE A 29 4.44 -14.80 12.42
N MET A 30 5.44 -14.78 11.54
CA MET A 30 5.49 -15.68 10.39
C MET A 30 6.39 -16.90 10.59
N LYS A 31 7.01 -17.03 11.76
CA LYS A 31 7.70 -18.27 12.15
C LYS A 31 6.66 -19.35 12.34
N LYS A 32 6.59 -20.32 11.43
CA LYS A 32 5.75 -21.49 11.61
C LYS A 32 6.34 -22.36 12.72
N LYS A 33 5.53 -22.61 13.72
CA LYS A 33 5.85 -23.64 14.72
C LYS A 33 5.47 -25.00 14.14
N SER A 34 6.38 -25.97 14.17
CA SER A 34 6.07 -27.39 13.96
C SER A 34 4.99 -27.83 14.95
N LYS A 35 4.26 -28.92 14.63
CA LYS A 35 3.27 -29.54 15.53
C LYS A 35 3.83 -29.82 16.93
N ASN A 36 5.16 -29.96 17.07
CA ASN A 36 5.87 -30.21 18.34
C ASN A 36 6.45 -28.93 18.98
N GLY A 37 6.00 -27.74 18.55
CA GLY A 37 6.48 -26.48 19.11
C GLY A 37 7.91 -26.04 18.69
N ARG A 38 8.62 -26.85 17.90
CA ARG A 38 9.95 -26.51 17.37
C ARG A 38 9.81 -25.62 16.12
N ILE A 39 10.67 -24.61 16.01
CA ILE A 39 10.77 -23.77 14.80
C ILE A 39 11.54 -24.61 13.77
N VAL A 40 10.95 -24.82 12.60
CA VAL A 40 11.63 -25.47 11.47
C VAL A 40 12.30 -24.37 10.66
N GLU A 41 13.63 -24.42 10.52
CA GLU A 41 14.42 -23.38 9.83
C GLU A 41 13.93 -23.05 8.40
N HIS A 42 13.39 -24.04 7.69
CA HIS A 42 12.83 -23.85 6.34
C HIS A 42 11.51 -23.07 6.27
N ASP A 43 10.92 -22.71 7.42
CA ASP A 43 9.65 -21.99 7.50
C ASP A 43 9.81 -20.53 7.97
N VAL A 44 11.04 -20.02 8.08
CA VAL A 44 11.31 -18.62 8.40
C VAL A 44 11.29 -17.82 7.09
N PRO A 45 10.45 -16.77 6.98
CA PRO A 45 10.39 -15.96 5.76
C PRO A 45 11.72 -15.23 5.55
N THR A 46 12.15 -15.18 4.31
CA THR A 46 13.32 -14.40 3.92
C THR A 46 12.92 -12.93 3.74
N ILE A 47 13.68 -12.02 4.37
CA ILE A 47 13.34 -10.59 4.40
C ILE A 47 14.55 -9.77 3.97
N THR A 48 14.34 -8.79 3.09
CA THR A 48 15.33 -7.77 2.78
C THR A 48 14.79 -6.38 3.02
N SER A 49 15.61 -5.52 3.62
CA SER A 49 15.33 -4.08 3.76
C SER A 49 16.16 -3.30 2.76
N ILE A 50 15.49 -2.70 1.79
CA ILE A 50 16.12 -1.87 0.76
C ILE A 50 16.36 -0.48 1.35
N ARG A 51 17.61 -0.20 1.74
CA ARG A 51 17.99 1.04 2.43
C ARG A 51 18.80 2.00 1.56
N SER A 52 19.20 1.58 0.36
CA SER A 52 20.05 2.37 -0.54
C SER A 52 19.59 2.26 -2.00
N GLY A 53 19.69 3.37 -2.73
CA GLY A 53 19.51 3.39 -4.18
C GLY A 53 20.64 2.72 -4.96
N LYS A 54 21.77 2.41 -4.30
CA LYS A 54 22.97 1.83 -4.91
C LYS A 54 23.07 0.30 -4.78
N GLN A 55 22.12 -0.36 -4.12
CA GLN A 55 22.10 -1.82 -4.00
C GLN A 55 21.96 -2.45 -5.40
N LYS A 56 22.95 -3.24 -5.83
CA LYS A 56 23.07 -3.69 -7.23
C LYS A 56 21.97 -4.66 -7.63
N GLU A 57 21.65 -5.65 -6.82
CA GLU A 57 20.63 -6.65 -7.14
C GLU A 57 19.71 -6.85 -5.95
N LEU A 58 18.44 -7.06 -6.28
CA LEU A 58 17.43 -7.52 -5.33
C LEU A 58 17.33 -9.03 -5.55
N GLY A 59 17.95 -9.82 -4.65
CA GLY A 59 17.81 -11.28 -4.66
C GLY A 59 16.36 -11.72 -4.46
N ASP A 60 16.14 -13.03 -4.42
CA ASP A 60 14.81 -13.61 -4.19
C ASP A 60 14.51 -13.67 -2.68
N TYR A 61 13.51 -12.90 -2.27
CA TYR A 61 13.05 -12.81 -0.89
C TYR A 61 11.53 -12.92 -0.82
N ASP A 62 11.02 -13.40 0.31
CA ASP A 62 9.58 -13.42 0.58
C ASP A 62 9.03 -12.02 0.87
N PHE A 63 9.83 -11.18 1.52
CA PHE A 63 9.46 -9.80 1.86
C PHE A 63 10.54 -8.79 1.47
N TYR A 64 10.11 -7.74 0.80
CA TYR A 64 10.90 -6.56 0.49
C TYR A 64 10.36 -5.36 1.27
N LEU A 65 11.17 -4.80 2.17
CA LEU A 65 10.82 -3.62 2.96
C LEU A 65 11.49 -2.40 2.35
N ILE A 66 10.74 -1.35 2.05
CA ILE A 66 11.25 -0.14 1.40
C ILE A 66 10.47 1.09 1.86
N ASN A 67 11.15 2.25 1.94
CA ASN A 67 10.44 3.50 2.21
C ASN A 67 9.93 4.16 0.91
N TYR A 68 8.96 5.07 1.07
CA TYR A 68 8.30 5.75 -0.05
C TYR A 68 9.26 6.56 -0.94
N GLU A 69 10.27 7.20 -0.36
CA GLU A 69 11.24 8.02 -1.08
C GLU A 69 12.17 7.16 -1.95
N LEU A 70 12.59 6.04 -1.39
CA LEU A 70 13.51 5.14 -2.08
C LEU A 70 12.79 4.31 -3.13
N LEU A 71 11.50 4.01 -2.92
CA LEU A 71 10.67 3.29 -3.87
C LEU A 71 10.70 3.92 -5.27
N TYR A 72 10.58 5.25 -5.34
CA TYR A 72 10.64 5.95 -6.63
C TYR A 72 11.96 5.69 -7.38
N LYS A 73 13.09 5.63 -6.66
CA LYS A 73 14.42 5.36 -7.24
C LYS A 73 14.60 3.90 -7.65
N ARG A 74 13.90 2.97 -6.99
CA ARG A 74 14.06 1.52 -7.16
C ARG A 74 12.88 0.85 -7.87
N GLN A 75 11.92 1.63 -8.37
CA GLN A 75 10.71 1.10 -9.01
C GLN A 75 10.99 0.18 -10.21
N ILE A 76 12.05 0.45 -10.98
CA ILE A 76 12.43 -0.38 -12.14
C ILE A 76 12.92 -1.75 -11.66
N ASP A 77 13.75 -1.81 -10.62
CA ASP A 77 14.27 -3.07 -10.10
C ASP A 77 13.15 -3.91 -9.48
N LEU A 78 12.29 -3.27 -8.69
CA LEU A 78 11.12 -3.94 -8.11
C LEU A 78 10.13 -4.41 -9.18
N SER A 79 10.02 -3.71 -10.32
CA SER A 79 9.15 -4.13 -11.41
C SER A 79 9.61 -5.40 -12.14
N LYS A 80 10.86 -5.80 -11.97
CA LYS A 80 11.40 -7.07 -12.51
C LYS A 80 11.03 -8.27 -11.64
N LEU A 81 10.65 -8.04 -10.38
CA LEU A 81 10.25 -9.09 -9.45
C LEU A 81 8.78 -9.48 -9.72
N LYS A 82 8.46 -10.74 -9.50
CA LYS A 82 7.06 -11.24 -9.58
C LYS A 82 6.33 -11.00 -8.25
N ILE A 83 6.19 -9.73 -7.86
CA ILE A 83 5.53 -9.33 -6.62
C ILE A 83 4.05 -9.72 -6.67
N HIS A 84 3.54 -10.38 -5.65
CA HIS A 84 2.12 -10.75 -5.54
C HIS A 84 1.33 -9.85 -4.59
N THR A 85 1.97 -9.36 -3.53
CA THR A 85 1.31 -8.49 -2.54
C THR A 85 2.03 -7.15 -2.42
N LEU A 86 1.25 -6.08 -2.42
CA LEU A 86 1.70 -4.74 -2.12
C LEU A 86 1.02 -4.26 -0.83
N VAL A 87 1.81 -3.93 0.18
CA VAL A 87 1.35 -3.34 1.44
C VAL A 87 1.87 -1.91 1.52
N CYS A 88 0.98 -0.95 1.77
CA CYS A 88 1.31 0.46 1.98
C CYS A 88 0.95 0.84 3.42
N ASP A 89 1.95 0.96 4.27
CA ASP A 89 1.78 1.44 5.64
C ASP A 89 1.75 2.97 5.65
N GLU A 90 0.93 3.57 6.54
CA GLU A 90 0.63 4.99 6.54
C GLU A 90 0.23 5.48 5.13
N VAL A 91 -0.77 4.80 4.56
CA VAL A 91 -1.18 4.97 3.15
C VAL A 91 -1.59 6.40 2.79
N GLN A 92 -1.88 7.27 3.77
CA GLN A 92 -2.12 8.71 3.56
C GLN A 92 -0.90 9.46 2.98
N HIS A 93 0.30 8.87 2.99
CA HIS A 93 1.42 9.40 2.22
C HIS A 93 1.14 9.46 0.71
N LEU A 94 0.14 8.73 0.23
CA LEU A 94 -0.26 8.64 -1.18
C LEU A 94 -1.47 9.53 -1.53
N ARG A 95 -1.92 10.40 -0.61
CA ARG A 95 -3.09 11.26 -0.77
C ARG A 95 -3.03 12.27 -1.93
N SER A 96 -1.86 12.51 -2.50
CA SER A 96 -1.69 13.44 -3.63
C SER A 96 -1.22 12.71 -4.87
N LYS A 97 -2.06 12.72 -5.92
CA LYS A 97 -1.79 12.07 -7.22
C LYS A 97 -0.61 12.67 -8.00
N THR A 98 -0.16 13.88 -7.63
CA THR A 98 0.94 14.58 -8.32
C THR A 98 2.32 14.21 -7.76
N THR A 99 2.39 13.43 -6.70
CA THR A 99 3.66 13.08 -6.04
C THR A 99 4.38 11.91 -6.73
N LYS A 100 5.71 11.94 -6.69
CA LYS A 100 6.55 10.83 -7.15
C LYS A 100 6.26 9.53 -6.38
N LYS A 101 5.90 9.64 -5.08
CA LYS A 101 5.50 8.51 -4.24
C LYS A 101 4.26 7.81 -4.80
N TYR A 102 3.20 8.56 -5.08
CA TYR A 102 1.99 8.04 -5.67
C TYR A 102 2.27 7.36 -7.02
N SER A 103 2.98 8.03 -7.93
CA SER A 103 3.31 7.49 -9.25
C SER A 103 4.07 6.16 -9.16
N ALA A 104 5.06 6.07 -8.25
CA ALA A 104 5.84 4.85 -8.06
C ALA A 104 5.00 3.69 -7.50
N VAL A 105 4.19 3.96 -6.47
CA VAL A 105 3.30 2.94 -5.89
C VAL A 105 2.25 2.50 -6.89
N LYS A 106 1.64 3.44 -7.63
CA LYS A 106 0.65 3.12 -8.67
C LYS A 106 1.21 2.22 -9.76
N LYS A 107 2.46 2.47 -10.18
CA LYS A 107 3.15 1.62 -11.17
C LYS A 107 3.32 0.18 -10.66
N LEU A 108 3.76 -0.01 -9.40
CA LEU A 108 3.85 -1.34 -8.80
C LEU A 108 2.47 -1.99 -8.64
N ALA A 109 1.49 -1.25 -8.12
CA ALA A 109 0.13 -1.75 -7.96
C ALA A 109 -0.51 -2.19 -9.27
N GLY A 110 -0.13 -1.58 -10.40
CA GLY A 110 -0.61 -1.91 -11.74
C GLY A 110 0.06 -3.14 -12.38
N MET A 111 1.07 -3.74 -11.74
CA MET A 111 1.71 -4.95 -12.28
C MET A 111 0.73 -6.13 -12.32
N LYS A 112 0.74 -6.90 -13.40
CA LYS A 112 -0.12 -8.10 -13.56
C LYS A 112 0.09 -9.14 -12.47
N SER A 113 1.28 -9.21 -11.89
CA SER A 113 1.61 -10.14 -10.81
C SER A 113 1.01 -9.72 -9.46
N VAL A 114 0.73 -8.42 -9.23
CA VAL A 114 0.19 -7.91 -7.97
C VAL A 114 -1.30 -8.21 -7.87
N LYS A 115 -1.63 -9.22 -7.08
CA LYS A 115 -3.01 -9.67 -6.84
C LYS A 115 -3.62 -8.98 -5.62
N TYR A 116 -2.82 -8.76 -4.58
CA TYR A 116 -3.30 -8.21 -3.30
C TYR A 116 -2.70 -6.82 -3.07
N ARG A 117 -3.56 -5.88 -2.69
CA ARG A 117 -3.19 -4.50 -2.35
C ARG A 117 -3.78 -4.15 -1.01
N VAL A 118 -2.94 -3.77 -0.05
CA VAL A 118 -3.35 -3.45 1.32
C VAL A 118 -2.83 -2.06 1.67
N GLY A 119 -3.71 -1.22 2.16
CA GLY A 119 -3.36 0.08 2.71
C GLY A 119 -3.69 0.11 4.21
N LEU A 120 -2.74 0.52 5.03
CA LEU A 120 -2.90 0.68 6.47
C LEU A 120 -2.81 2.16 6.82
N SER A 121 -3.73 2.64 7.65
CA SER A 121 -3.73 4.00 8.16
C SER A 121 -4.63 4.14 9.37
N GLY A 122 -4.19 4.90 10.36
CA GLY A 122 -5.05 5.37 11.44
C GLY A 122 -5.98 6.51 10.99
N THR A 123 -5.56 7.31 9.98
CA THR A 123 -6.26 8.50 9.48
C THR A 123 -6.14 8.60 7.97
N PRO A 124 -6.95 7.88 7.18
CA PRO A 124 -6.83 7.84 5.73
C PRO A 124 -7.16 9.17 5.04
N ILE A 125 -7.92 10.04 5.68
CA ILE A 125 -8.28 11.38 5.20
C ILE A 125 -7.78 12.41 6.22
N TYR A 126 -6.93 13.34 5.77
CA TYR A 126 -6.30 14.34 6.64
C TYR A 126 -7.02 15.70 6.57
N ASN A 127 -7.04 16.32 5.40
CA ASN A 127 -7.55 17.69 5.23
C ASN A 127 -8.81 17.76 4.37
N HIS A 128 -8.85 16.98 3.28
CA HIS A 128 -9.92 17.07 2.29
C HIS A 128 -10.40 15.69 1.89
N GLY A 129 -11.71 15.53 1.75
CA GLY A 129 -12.30 14.25 1.36
C GLY A 129 -11.79 13.71 0.01
N SER A 130 -11.35 14.59 -0.89
CA SER A 130 -10.76 14.18 -2.17
C SER A 130 -9.41 13.47 -2.06
N GLU A 131 -8.72 13.58 -0.92
CA GLU A 131 -7.47 12.87 -0.64
C GLU A 131 -7.64 11.34 -0.62
N ILE A 132 -8.88 10.87 -0.46
CA ILE A 132 -9.18 9.44 -0.48
C ILE A 132 -9.07 8.84 -1.90
N TRP A 133 -9.35 9.62 -2.95
CA TRP A 133 -9.36 9.12 -4.32
C TRP A 133 -8.03 8.47 -4.74
N PRO A 134 -6.85 9.13 -4.58
CA PRO A 134 -5.57 8.53 -4.95
C PRO A 134 -5.26 7.25 -4.19
N ILE A 135 -5.69 7.14 -2.93
CA ILE A 135 -5.52 5.95 -2.11
C ILE A 135 -6.34 4.80 -2.69
N VAL A 136 -7.62 5.06 -2.98
CA VAL A 136 -8.53 4.07 -3.55
C VAL A 136 -8.12 3.66 -4.96
N ASP A 137 -7.62 4.60 -5.77
CA ASP A 137 -7.12 4.34 -7.13
C ASP A 137 -5.92 3.36 -7.15
N ILE A 138 -5.15 3.31 -6.06
CA ILE A 138 -4.09 2.32 -5.88
C ILE A 138 -4.64 0.98 -5.39
N LEU A 139 -5.49 1.00 -4.37
CA LEU A 139 -5.97 -0.22 -3.70
C LEU A 139 -7.00 -0.99 -4.51
N LYS A 140 -7.93 -0.27 -5.14
CA LYS A 140 -9.00 -0.82 -6.00
C LYS A 140 -9.23 0.10 -7.20
N PRO A 141 -8.38 0.02 -8.22
CA PRO A 141 -8.47 0.87 -9.41
C PRO A 141 -9.85 0.83 -10.06
N GLY A 142 -10.36 1.99 -10.45
CA GLY A 142 -11.65 2.13 -11.12
C GLY A 142 -12.87 2.21 -10.21
N LEU A 143 -12.76 1.89 -8.90
CA LEU A 143 -13.92 1.92 -7.98
C LEU A 143 -14.60 3.29 -7.91
N LEU A 144 -13.81 4.37 -7.92
CA LEU A 144 -14.31 5.75 -7.84
C LEU A 144 -14.29 6.47 -9.21
N GLY A 145 -14.11 5.74 -10.31
CA GLY A 145 -13.93 6.33 -11.64
C GLY A 145 -12.63 7.12 -11.80
N SER A 146 -12.53 7.93 -12.84
CA SER A 146 -11.44 8.88 -13.00
C SER A 146 -11.50 9.99 -11.93
N PHE A 147 -10.37 10.66 -11.67
CA PHE A 147 -10.36 11.76 -10.71
C PHE A 147 -11.31 12.90 -11.11
N LYS A 148 -11.49 13.13 -12.42
CA LYS A 148 -12.41 14.12 -12.95
C LYS A 148 -13.86 13.76 -12.60
N GLU A 149 -14.29 12.55 -12.93
CA GLU A 149 -15.64 12.04 -12.62
C GLU A 149 -15.91 12.05 -11.12
N PHE A 150 -14.92 11.62 -10.31
CA PHE A 150 -15.02 11.68 -8.85
C PHE A 150 -15.24 13.11 -8.36
N CYS A 151 -14.47 14.10 -8.88
CA CYS A 151 -14.63 15.49 -8.50
C CYS A 151 -15.97 16.06 -8.95
N GLU A 152 -16.41 15.79 -10.19
CA GLU A 152 -17.68 16.24 -10.73
C GLU A 152 -18.87 15.71 -9.92
N TYR A 153 -18.79 14.46 -9.47
CA TYR A 153 -19.88 13.83 -8.71
C TYR A 153 -19.83 14.13 -7.21
N PHE A 154 -18.66 13.99 -6.56
CA PHE A 154 -18.54 14.07 -5.10
C PHE A 154 -18.06 15.40 -4.55
N CYS A 155 -17.42 16.27 -5.36
CA CYS A 155 -16.71 17.43 -4.86
C CYS A 155 -17.30 18.77 -5.36
N TYR A 156 -16.94 19.83 -4.64
CA TYR A 156 -16.95 21.20 -5.11
C TYR A 156 -15.55 21.79 -4.97
N GLN A 157 -15.28 22.88 -5.65
CA GLN A 157 -14.01 23.61 -5.48
C GLN A 157 -14.18 24.69 -4.42
N ASP A 158 -13.25 24.73 -3.47
CA ASP A 158 -13.16 25.83 -2.51
C ASP A 158 -12.57 27.09 -3.17
N GLU A 159 -12.48 28.20 -2.42
CA GLU A 159 -11.93 29.49 -2.88
C GLU A 159 -10.47 29.38 -3.36
N ARG A 160 -9.75 28.31 -2.97
CA ARG A 160 -8.37 28.02 -3.36
C ARG A 160 -8.27 27.01 -4.50
N GLY A 161 -9.40 26.66 -5.12
CA GLY A 161 -9.48 25.68 -6.20
C GLY A 161 -9.24 24.22 -5.76
N LYS A 162 -9.34 23.92 -4.46
CA LYS A 162 -9.20 22.55 -3.95
C LYS A 162 -10.53 21.81 -4.00
N ALA A 163 -10.48 20.55 -4.43
CA ALA A 163 -11.65 19.68 -4.46
C ALA A 163 -12.00 19.20 -3.06
N ILE A 164 -13.16 19.58 -2.56
CA ILE A 164 -13.70 19.22 -1.25
C ILE A 164 -14.95 18.39 -1.45
N VAL A 165 -15.08 17.27 -0.75
CA VAL A 165 -16.28 16.42 -0.83
C VAL A 165 -17.50 17.17 -0.26
N VAL A 166 -18.54 17.26 -1.07
CA VAL A 166 -19.83 17.88 -0.71
C VAL A 166 -20.39 17.19 0.56
N PRO A 167 -20.78 17.95 1.59
CA PRO A 167 -21.27 17.38 2.85
C PRO A 167 -22.37 16.33 2.68
N SER A 168 -23.38 16.62 1.84
CA SER A 168 -24.51 15.71 1.56
C SER A 168 -24.10 14.41 0.84
N LYS A 169 -22.92 14.34 0.23
CA LYS A 169 -22.40 13.15 -0.48
C LYS A 169 -21.44 12.30 0.34
N ARG A 170 -21.07 12.76 1.55
CA ARG A 170 -20.09 12.08 2.42
C ARG A 170 -20.55 10.68 2.84
N ASP A 171 -21.82 10.52 3.18
CA ASP A 171 -22.33 9.23 3.64
C ASP A 171 -22.42 8.21 2.50
N GLY A 172 -22.80 8.66 1.30
CA GLY A 172 -22.76 7.81 0.10
C GLY A 172 -21.33 7.33 -0.21
N LEU A 173 -20.35 8.25 -0.18
CA LEU A 173 -18.94 7.90 -0.37
C LEU A 173 -18.46 6.94 0.72
N ARG A 174 -18.78 7.20 2.00
CA ARG A 174 -18.45 6.31 3.12
C ARG A 174 -19.00 4.92 2.91
N HIS A 175 -20.26 4.80 2.48
CA HIS A 175 -20.90 3.52 2.23
C HIS A 175 -20.15 2.72 1.15
N VAL A 176 -19.80 3.35 0.03
CA VAL A 176 -19.01 2.71 -1.04
C VAL A 176 -17.67 2.23 -0.50
N LEU A 177 -16.96 3.08 0.26
CA LEU A 177 -15.65 2.72 0.81
C LEU A 177 -15.73 1.55 1.79
N GLN A 178 -16.70 1.56 2.70
CA GLN A 178 -16.88 0.50 3.70
C GLN A 178 -17.28 -0.83 3.08
N ARG A 179 -18.12 -0.80 2.04
CA ARG A 179 -18.52 -2.02 1.33
C ARG A 179 -17.36 -2.65 0.55
N ASP A 180 -16.52 -1.83 -0.08
CA ASP A 180 -15.62 -2.29 -1.14
C ASP A 180 -14.13 -2.27 -0.80
N VAL A 181 -13.68 -1.43 0.14
CA VAL A 181 -12.25 -1.18 0.39
C VAL A 181 -11.87 -1.10 1.85
N MET A 182 -12.71 -0.52 2.71
CA MET A 182 -12.34 -0.16 4.07
C MET A 182 -12.81 -1.17 5.11
N LEU A 183 -11.85 -1.67 5.90
CA LEU A 183 -12.12 -2.32 7.18
C LEU A 183 -11.68 -1.38 8.31
N ARG A 184 -12.62 -0.95 9.15
CA ARG A 184 -12.33 -0.16 10.34
C ARG A 184 -12.49 -1.02 11.58
N ARG A 185 -11.42 -1.22 12.33
CA ARG A 185 -11.50 -1.76 13.69
C ARG A 185 -11.99 -0.64 14.63
N LYS A 186 -13.00 -0.94 15.43
CA LYS A 186 -13.45 -0.06 16.53
C LYS A 186 -12.55 -0.24 17.73
#